data_698deaf95d034829c1efa6205c1a9fac
#
_entry.id   698deaf95d034829c1efa6205c1a9fac
#
_cell.length_a   1.000
_cell.length_b   1.000
_cell.length_c   1.000
_cell.angle_alpha   90.00
_cell.angle_beta   90.00
_cell.angle_gamma   90.00
#
_symmetry.space_group_name_H-M   'P 1'
#
loop_
_entity.id
_entity.type
_entity.pdbx_description
1 polymer ?
#
loop_
_entity_poly.entity_id
_entity_poly.type
_entity_poly.pdbx_seq_one_letter_code
_entity_poly.pdbx_strand_id
1 'polypeptide(L)'
;GICLGHQLIAKTYGGQIDTSNTESYAKVEINIVNDENLFAGLAPKMEVWSSHKDEVKTIPDDFEILANSNLCDVESFKHTKKDVYGIQFHPEVHHTPKGSTIFENFYEICKKKV
;
A
#
# COMPACT_ATOMS: atom_id res chain seq x y z
N GLY A 1 -7.37 -3.12 0.79
CA GLY A 1 -7.83 -1.81 1.28
C GLY A 1 -6.99 -0.68 0.74
N ILE A 2 -7.64 0.41 0.43
CA ILE A 2 -7.02 1.62 -0.14
C ILE A 2 -7.19 2.76 0.87
N CYS A 3 -6.12 3.45 1.22
CA CYS A 3 -6.09 4.59 2.14
C CYS A 3 -6.73 4.23 3.49
N LEU A 4 -7.97 4.67 3.74
CA LEU A 4 -8.69 4.32 4.97
C LEU A 4 -8.83 2.81 5.14
N GLY A 5 -9.11 2.08 4.05
CA GLY A 5 -9.20 0.61 4.09
C GLY A 5 -7.90 -0.06 4.50
N HIS A 6 -6.77 0.47 4.05
CA HIS A 6 -5.44 0.03 4.46
C HIS A 6 -5.26 0.19 5.98
N GLN A 7 -5.63 1.36 6.50
CA GLN A 7 -5.55 1.66 7.93
C GLN A 7 -6.49 0.76 8.74
N LEU A 8 -7.69 0.51 8.25
CA LEU A 8 -8.66 -0.37 8.91
C LEU A 8 -8.18 -1.82 8.98
N ILE A 9 -7.53 -2.31 7.93
CA ILE A 9 -6.93 -3.64 7.93
C ILE A 9 -5.87 -3.72 9.03
N ALA A 10 -4.95 -2.75 9.07
CA ALA A 10 -3.90 -2.73 10.08
C ALA A 10 -4.49 -2.76 11.49
N LYS A 11 -5.47 -1.92 11.75
CA LYS A 11 -6.12 -1.84 13.07
C LYS A 11 -6.83 -3.13 13.43
N THR A 12 -7.54 -3.73 12.48
CA THR A 12 -8.29 -4.98 12.69
C THR A 12 -7.37 -6.13 13.09
N TYR A 13 -6.18 -6.17 12.52
CA TYR A 13 -5.22 -7.25 12.81
C TYR A 13 -4.22 -6.91 13.93
N GLY A 14 -4.42 -5.78 14.62
CA GLY A 14 -3.61 -5.43 15.80
C GLY A 14 -2.44 -4.50 15.57
N GLY A 15 -2.37 -3.89 14.39
CA GLY A 15 -1.37 -2.86 14.11
C GLY A 15 -1.74 -1.53 14.75
N GLN A 16 -0.86 -0.55 14.64
CA GLN A 16 -1.05 0.77 15.20
C GLN A 16 -1.12 1.85 14.13
N ILE A 17 -2.04 2.77 14.33
CA ILE A 17 -2.26 3.93 13.47
C ILE A 17 -1.85 5.18 14.25
N ASP A 18 -1.11 6.07 13.61
CA ASP A 18 -0.71 7.34 14.20
C ASP A 18 -1.07 8.48 13.25
N THR A 19 -1.30 9.66 13.82
CA THR A 19 -1.48 10.86 13.02
C THR A 19 -0.09 11.35 12.62
N SER A 20 0.13 11.50 11.31
CA SER A 20 1.37 12.03 10.80
C SER A 20 1.52 13.50 11.18
N ASN A 21 2.74 13.92 11.49
CA ASN A 21 3.03 15.34 11.73
C ASN A 21 2.95 16.17 10.45
N THR A 22 2.95 15.50 9.30
CA THR A 22 2.91 16.14 7.98
C THR A 22 1.77 15.54 7.19
N GLU A 23 0.82 16.36 6.76
CA GLU A 23 -0.22 15.92 5.85
C GLU A 23 0.40 15.65 4.48
N SER A 24 0.10 14.49 3.91
CA SER A 24 0.58 14.09 2.59
C SER A 24 -0.51 14.34 1.56
N TYR A 25 -0.37 15.42 0.80
CA TYR A 25 -1.28 15.76 -0.30
C TYR A 25 -0.46 16.06 -1.53
N ALA A 26 0.25 15.07 -2.07
CA ALA A 26 1.18 15.32 -3.15
C ALA A 26 1.53 14.03 -3.89
N LYS A 27 2.26 14.22 -4.99
CA LYS A 27 2.94 13.12 -5.65
C LYS A 27 4.11 12.69 -4.77
N VAL A 28 4.21 11.40 -4.54
CA VAL A 28 5.25 10.81 -3.71
C VAL A 28 5.88 9.66 -4.49
N GLU A 29 7.19 9.57 -4.43
CA GLU A 29 7.89 8.41 -4.98
C GLU A 29 8.00 7.36 -3.88
N ILE A 30 7.45 6.18 -4.13
CA ILE A 30 7.55 5.07 -3.19
C ILE A 30 8.63 4.09 -3.63
N ASN A 31 9.27 3.47 -2.65
CA ASN A 31 10.25 2.42 -2.86
C ASN A 31 9.54 1.08 -2.76
N ILE A 32 9.67 0.24 -3.80
CA ILE A 32 9.08 -1.09 -3.82
C ILE A 32 10.05 -2.06 -3.15
N VAL A 33 9.69 -2.55 -1.97
CA VAL A 33 10.50 -3.47 -1.18
C VAL A 33 10.35 -4.90 -1.69
N ASN A 34 9.13 -5.25 -2.10
CA ASN A 34 8.81 -6.58 -2.63
C ASN A 34 7.99 -6.39 -3.91
N ASP A 35 8.55 -6.79 -5.04
CA ASP A 35 7.96 -6.64 -6.37
C ASP A 35 7.24 -7.90 -6.87
N GLU A 36 6.97 -8.83 -5.97
CA GLU A 36 6.14 -9.99 -6.29
C GLU A 36 4.67 -9.61 -6.14
N ASN A 37 3.81 -10.28 -6.89
CA ASN A 37 2.35 -10.12 -6.78
C ASN A 37 1.88 -8.70 -7.09
N LEU A 38 1.47 -7.93 -6.07
CA LEU A 38 0.79 -6.63 -6.29
C LEU A 38 1.64 -5.61 -7.03
N PHE A 39 2.94 -5.60 -6.79
CA PHE A 39 3.86 -4.64 -7.42
C PHE A 39 4.69 -5.27 -8.55
N ALA A 40 4.24 -6.39 -9.09
CA ALA A 40 4.94 -7.05 -10.19
C ALA A 40 5.11 -6.09 -11.38
N GLY A 41 6.35 -5.95 -11.84
CA GLY A 41 6.70 -5.07 -12.94
C GLY A 41 6.87 -3.61 -12.59
N LEU A 42 6.76 -3.23 -11.31
CA LEU A 42 6.77 -1.83 -10.88
C LEU A 42 8.04 -1.42 -10.13
N ALA A 43 8.87 -2.40 -9.74
CA ALA A 43 10.11 -2.11 -9.01
C ALA A 43 11.12 -1.37 -9.89
N PRO A 44 12.07 -0.62 -9.29
CA PRO A 44 12.28 -0.45 -7.85
C PRO A 44 11.45 0.67 -7.23
N LYS A 45 10.90 1.55 -8.02
CA LYS A 45 10.19 2.74 -7.53
C LYS A 45 9.02 3.06 -8.44
N MET A 46 8.01 3.71 -7.86
CA MET A 46 6.91 4.26 -8.66
C MET A 46 6.40 5.54 -8.03
N GLU A 47 5.80 6.39 -8.85
CA GLU A 47 5.18 7.63 -8.42
C GLU A 47 3.71 7.38 -8.12
N VAL A 48 3.24 7.88 -6.97
CA VAL A 48 1.87 7.72 -6.54
C VAL A 48 1.30 9.05 -6.05
N TRP A 49 -0.03 9.14 -6.03
CA TRP A 49 -0.71 10.24 -5.38
C TRP A 49 -1.08 9.83 -3.97
N SER A 50 -0.64 10.61 -3.00
CA SER A 50 -0.91 10.37 -1.58
C SER A 50 -1.73 11.53 -1.02
N SER A 51 -2.79 11.19 -0.31
CA SER A 51 -3.65 12.16 0.35
C SER A 51 -4.12 11.54 1.67
N HIS A 52 -3.33 11.73 2.72
CA HIS A 52 -3.67 11.18 4.03
C HIS A 52 -3.04 11.99 5.15
N LYS A 53 -3.66 11.92 6.31
CA LYS A 53 -3.20 12.54 7.54
C LYS A 53 -2.74 11.49 8.54
N ASP A 54 -3.42 10.35 8.57
CA ASP A 54 -3.08 9.22 9.42
C ASP A 54 -2.30 8.18 8.63
N GLU A 55 -1.45 7.43 9.31
CA GLU A 55 -0.64 6.39 8.68
C GLU A 55 -0.52 5.17 9.59
N VAL A 56 -0.24 4.03 9.00
CA VAL A 56 0.08 2.82 9.75
C VAL A 56 1.49 2.98 10.30
N LYS A 57 1.61 2.99 11.62
CA LYS A 57 2.89 3.15 12.30
C LYS A 57 3.57 1.81 12.52
N THR A 58 2.81 0.82 12.93
CA THR A 58 3.30 -0.52 13.21
C THR A 58 2.42 -1.53 12.50
N ILE A 59 3.04 -2.39 11.68
CA ILE A 59 2.28 -3.44 10.98
C ILE A 59 1.91 -4.55 11.97
N PRO A 60 0.76 -5.20 11.76
CA PRO A 60 0.38 -6.36 12.59
C PRO A 60 1.35 -7.53 12.38
N ASP A 61 1.33 -8.48 13.32
CA ASP A 61 2.02 -9.75 13.14
C ASP A 61 1.46 -10.47 11.90
N ASP A 62 2.26 -11.28 11.27
CA ASP A 62 1.93 -12.01 10.04
C ASP A 62 1.72 -11.11 8.82
N PHE A 63 2.19 -9.86 8.86
CA PHE A 63 2.20 -8.96 7.71
C PHE A 63 3.62 -8.61 7.32
N GLU A 64 3.80 -8.27 6.05
CA GLU A 64 5.09 -7.78 5.54
C GLU A 64 4.88 -6.49 4.77
N ILE A 65 5.89 -5.62 4.81
CA ILE A 65 5.86 -4.35 4.09
C ILE A 65 6.23 -4.60 2.63
N LEU A 66 5.41 -4.08 1.71
CA LEU A 66 5.67 -4.17 0.27
C LEU A 66 6.30 -2.90 -0.29
N ALA A 67 6.01 -1.75 0.31
CA ALA A 67 6.52 -0.47 -0.16
C ALA A 67 6.59 0.54 0.97
N ASN A 68 7.52 1.50 0.83
CA ASN A 68 7.67 2.60 1.78
C ASN A 68 8.03 3.89 1.04
N SER A 69 8.06 5.01 1.77
CA SER A 69 8.51 6.29 1.24
C SER A 69 9.19 7.10 2.34
N ASN A 70 9.75 8.25 1.97
CA ASN A 70 10.34 9.17 2.94
C ASN A 70 9.31 9.75 3.91
N LEU A 71 8.04 9.73 3.52
CA LEU A 71 6.94 10.31 4.32
C LEU A 71 6.18 9.25 5.12
N CYS A 72 6.27 7.98 4.72
CA CYS A 72 5.47 6.92 5.32
C CYS A 72 6.22 5.60 5.26
N ASP A 73 6.43 4.98 6.42
CA ASP A 73 7.16 3.71 6.51
C ASP A 73 6.39 2.54 5.91
N VAL A 74 5.06 2.62 5.88
CA VAL A 74 4.19 1.56 5.40
C VAL A 74 3.24 2.11 4.33
N GLU A 75 3.75 2.23 3.11
CA GLU A 75 2.92 2.63 1.98
C GLU A 75 2.08 1.47 1.46
N SER A 76 2.53 0.24 1.67
CA SER A 76 1.79 -0.95 1.31
C SER A 76 2.25 -2.15 2.14
N PHE A 77 1.32 -3.05 2.40
CA PHE A 77 1.62 -4.30 3.11
C PHE A 77 0.75 -5.44 2.57
N LYS A 78 1.11 -6.66 2.96
CA LYS A 78 0.29 -7.84 2.70
C LYS A 78 0.37 -8.81 3.87
N HIS A 79 -0.67 -9.62 4.04
CA HIS A 79 -0.63 -10.75 4.96
C HIS A 79 0.27 -11.83 4.35
N THR A 80 1.08 -12.49 5.19
CA THR A 80 2.05 -13.50 4.71
C THR A 80 1.38 -14.77 4.19
N LYS A 81 0.16 -15.08 4.65
CA LYS A 81 -0.56 -16.31 4.30
C LYS A 81 -1.86 -16.09 3.55
N LYS A 82 -2.52 -14.97 3.78
CA LYS A 82 -3.81 -14.64 3.17
C LYS A 82 -3.62 -13.60 2.07
N ASP A 83 -4.52 -13.56 1.12
CA ASP A 83 -4.50 -12.53 0.07
C ASP A 83 -5.15 -11.23 0.55
N VAL A 84 -4.63 -10.69 1.64
CA VAL A 84 -5.05 -9.42 2.22
C VAL A 84 -3.95 -8.41 1.97
N TYR A 85 -4.28 -7.36 1.22
CA TYR A 85 -3.35 -6.31 0.81
C TYR A 85 -3.87 -4.94 1.23
N GLY A 86 -2.94 -4.06 1.58
CA GLY A 86 -3.27 -2.67 1.86
C GLY A 86 -2.31 -1.74 1.13
N ILE A 87 -2.84 -0.62 0.65
CA ILE A 87 -2.04 0.46 0.06
C ILE A 87 -2.52 1.78 0.64
N GLN A 88 -1.57 2.65 1.03
CA GLN A 88 -1.89 3.94 1.62
C GLN A 88 -2.26 4.97 0.55
N PHE A 89 -1.65 4.89 -0.61
CA PHE A 89 -1.86 5.82 -1.70
C PHE A 89 -3.11 5.48 -2.51
N HIS A 90 -3.45 6.35 -3.45
CA HIS A 90 -4.62 6.18 -4.31
C HIS A 90 -4.21 5.72 -5.71
N PRO A 91 -4.37 4.41 -6.04
CA PRO A 91 -4.03 3.92 -7.38
C PRO A 91 -5.08 4.26 -8.44
N GLU A 92 -6.30 4.62 -8.00
CA GLU A 92 -7.42 4.88 -8.89
C GLU A 92 -7.37 6.25 -9.57
N VAL A 93 -6.58 7.20 -9.03
CA VAL A 93 -6.50 8.55 -9.58
C VAL A 93 -5.46 8.65 -10.69
N HIS A 94 -5.67 9.56 -11.64
CA HIS A 94 -4.76 9.69 -12.77
C HIS A 94 -3.37 10.22 -12.36
N HIS A 95 -3.26 10.82 -11.19
CA HIS A 95 -1.96 11.27 -10.63
C HIS A 95 -1.08 10.10 -10.15
N THR A 96 -1.58 8.87 -10.19
CA THR A 96 -0.80 7.65 -10.00
C THR A 96 -0.67 6.97 -11.36
N PRO A 97 0.36 7.27 -12.16
CA PRO A 97 0.41 6.87 -13.57
C PRO A 97 0.34 5.36 -13.81
N LYS A 98 0.88 4.58 -12.90
CA LYS A 98 0.91 3.11 -13.01
C LYS A 98 -0.12 2.42 -12.13
N GLY A 99 -1.13 3.16 -11.68
CA GLY A 99 -2.18 2.61 -10.81
C GLY A 99 -2.95 1.48 -11.45
N SER A 100 -3.19 1.53 -12.75
CA SER A 100 -3.89 0.47 -13.48
C SER A 100 -3.16 -0.86 -13.39
N THR A 101 -1.82 -0.86 -13.36
CA THR A 101 -1.02 -2.07 -13.21
C THR A 101 -1.27 -2.73 -11.85
N ILE A 102 -1.45 -1.93 -10.81
CA ILE A 102 -1.78 -2.44 -9.47
C ILE A 102 -3.13 -3.18 -9.50
N PHE A 103 -4.14 -2.60 -10.14
CA PHE A 103 -5.45 -3.24 -10.28
C PHE A 103 -5.36 -4.53 -11.10
N GLU A 104 -4.61 -4.52 -12.20
CA GLU A 104 -4.38 -5.71 -13.02
C GLU A 104 -3.70 -6.81 -12.21
N ASN A 105 -2.66 -6.45 -11.43
CA ASN A 105 -1.94 -7.40 -10.59
C ASN A 105 -2.86 -7.99 -9.52
N PHE A 106 -3.68 -7.17 -8.91
CA PHE A 106 -4.62 -7.65 -7.90
C PHE A 106 -5.68 -8.57 -8.52
N TYR A 107 -6.17 -8.22 -9.70
CA TYR A 107 -7.09 -9.09 -10.44
C TYR A 107 -6.47 -10.47 -10.67
N GLU A 108 -5.21 -10.53 -11.08
CA GLU A 108 -4.51 -11.80 -11.29
C GLU A 108 -4.35 -12.60 -10.00
N ILE A 109 -4.11 -11.92 -8.87
CA ILE A 109 -4.05 -12.55 -7.55
C ILE A 109 -5.39 -13.22 -7.23
N CYS A 110 -6.49 -12.49 -7.42
CA CYS A 110 -7.84 -12.98 -7.14
C CYS A 110 -8.21 -14.13 -8.08
N LYS A 111 -7.83 -14.05 -9.35
CA LYS A 111 -8.12 -15.04 -10.38
C LYS A 111 -7.55 -16.41 -10.04
N LYS A 112 -6.39 -16.47 -9.41
CA LYS A 112 -5.74 -17.72 -9.01
C LYS A 112 -6.51 -18.48 -7.94
N LYS A 113 -7.49 -17.86 -7.31
CA LYS A 113 -8.31 -18.44 -6.23
C LYS A 113 -9.61 -19.07 -6.73
N VAL A 114 -9.90 -18.96 -7.99
CA VAL A 114 -11.15 -19.47 -8.58
C VAL A 114 -10.93 -20.82 -9.25
#